data_c464ef18cbc6c22373b3d2fab4f6338d
#
_entry.id   c464ef18cbc6c22373b3d2fab4f6338d
#
_cell.length_a   1.000
_cell.length_b   1.000
_cell.length_c   1.000
_cell.angle_alpha   90.00
_cell.angle_beta   90.00
_cell.angle_gamma   90.00
#
_symmetry.space_group_name_H-M   'P 1'
#
loop_
_entity.id
_entity.type
_entity.pdbx_description
1 polymer ?
#
loop_
_entity_poly.entity_id
_entity_poly.type
_entity_poly.pdbx_seq_one_letter_code
_entity_poly.pdbx_strand_id
1 'polypeptide(L)'
;MYKILKKDGRAKRAEFTTVHGTVQTPVFMNVGTVAAIKGAVATSDLEQIGTQIELSNTYHLHVRPGDEVVKKLGGLHKFMSWDKPILTDSGGFQVFSLSSLRKIKEEGVYFNSHIDGRKIFMGPEESMQIQSNLASTIAMAFDECAPALAERDYVEKSVARTTRWLARCKAEMQRLNSLPDTINQNQLLFGINQGAIYEDIRIEHAKEISQMDLDGYAIGGLAVGESHEDMYRIIEAVTPYLPEDKPTYLMGVGTPANILEAVDRGVDFFDCVYPSRNGRHGHLYTNLGKINLFNAKYELDDRPIEEGCQCPACRRYSRAYIRHLLKAKEMLGMRLCVLHNLYFYNTMMTEIRDAIERGEYQAYKKRKLDGLMNGQS
;
A
#
# COMPACT_ATOMS: atom_id res chain seq x y z
N MET A 1 -13.39 13.61 -2.10
CA MET A 1 -14.71 13.07 -2.58
C MET A 1 -14.44 11.84 -3.45
N TYR A 2 -15.16 10.73 -3.23
CA TYR A 2 -15.07 9.52 -4.06
C TYR A 2 -16.27 9.44 -5.00
N LYS A 3 -16.01 9.18 -6.30
CA LYS A 3 -17.06 9.15 -7.34
C LYS A 3 -16.83 7.96 -8.26
N ILE A 4 -17.75 6.99 -8.23
CA ILE A 4 -17.75 5.85 -9.16
C ILE A 4 -18.16 6.36 -10.55
N LEU A 5 -17.36 6.05 -11.56
CA LEU A 5 -17.59 6.40 -12.96
C LEU A 5 -18.20 5.24 -13.74
N LYS A 6 -17.72 4.01 -13.47
CA LYS A 6 -18.14 2.79 -14.14
C LYS A 6 -18.00 1.59 -13.23
N LYS A 7 -18.87 0.60 -13.41
CA LYS A 7 -18.75 -0.74 -12.79
C LYS A 7 -18.75 -1.81 -13.88
N ASP A 8 -18.03 -2.89 -13.61
CA ASP A 8 -18.07 -4.14 -14.36
C ASP A 8 -18.07 -5.29 -13.35
N GLY A 9 -19.24 -5.83 -13.07
CA GLY A 9 -19.46 -6.66 -11.90
C GLY A 9 -19.26 -5.86 -10.60
N ARG A 10 -18.37 -6.36 -9.72
CA ARG A 10 -17.97 -5.64 -8.50
C ARG A 10 -16.75 -4.71 -8.71
N ALA A 11 -16.03 -4.88 -9.83
CA ALA A 11 -14.91 -4.00 -10.16
C ALA A 11 -15.40 -2.58 -10.42
N LYS A 12 -14.72 -1.59 -9.84
CA LYS A 12 -15.11 -0.18 -9.91
C LYS A 12 -14.02 0.66 -10.56
N ARG A 13 -14.41 1.49 -11.51
CA ARG A 13 -13.62 2.59 -12.04
C ARG A 13 -14.11 3.87 -11.36
N ALA A 14 -13.27 4.54 -10.59
CA ALA A 14 -13.70 5.72 -9.84
C ALA A 14 -12.60 6.80 -9.79
N GLU A 15 -12.97 7.96 -9.26
CA GLU A 15 -12.12 9.10 -8.95
C GLU A 15 -12.18 9.40 -7.46
N PHE A 16 -11.02 9.59 -6.85
CA PHE A 16 -10.90 10.04 -5.46
C PHE A 16 -10.18 11.38 -5.42
N THR A 17 -10.95 12.44 -5.22
CA THR A 17 -10.43 13.81 -5.18
C THR A 17 -9.99 14.19 -3.78
N THR A 18 -8.77 14.70 -3.69
CA THR A 18 -8.11 15.15 -2.45
C THR A 18 -7.57 16.58 -2.63
N VAL A 19 -7.03 17.16 -1.56
CA VAL A 19 -6.37 18.49 -1.62
C VAL A 19 -5.07 18.48 -2.43
N HIS A 20 -4.48 17.30 -2.68
CA HIS A 20 -3.25 17.14 -3.45
C HIS A 20 -3.49 16.53 -4.84
N GLY A 21 -4.73 16.59 -5.33
CA GLY A 21 -5.11 16.09 -6.65
C GLY A 21 -6.06 14.90 -6.62
N THR A 22 -6.45 14.45 -7.80
CA THR A 22 -7.41 13.37 -8.00
C THR A 22 -6.69 12.08 -8.34
N VAL A 23 -6.99 11.01 -7.60
CA VAL A 23 -6.50 9.65 -7.83
C VAL A 23 -7.53 8.89 -8.66
N GLN A 24 -7.08 8.28 -9.74
CA GLN A 24 -7.88 7.38 -10.58
C GLN A 24 -7.81 5.96 -10.03
N THR A 25 -8.93 5.37 -9.62
CA THR A 25 -8.96 4.01 -9.05
C THR A 25 -9.53 2.97 -10.03
N PRO A 26 -9.14 1.69 -9.93
CA PRO A 26 -8.19 1.12 -8.98
C PRO A 26 -6.77 1.67 -9.13
N VAL A 27 -6.01 1.72 -8.03
CA VAL A 27 -4.66 2.30 -8.00
C VAL A 27 -3.71 1.48 -7.13
N PHE A 28 -2.44 1.45 -7.52
CA PHE A 28 -1.34 0.91 -6.72
C PHE A 28 -0.51 2.06 -6.15
N MET A 29 -0.34 2.09 -4.83
CA MET A 29 0.49 3.06 -4.13
C MET A 29 1.93 2.54 -4.07
N ASN A 30 2.87 3.30 -4.63
CA ASN A 30 4.28 2.94 -4.58
C ASN A 30 4.84 3.21 -3.17
N VAL A 31 5.48 2.21 -2.55
CA VAL A 31 5.86 2.29 -1.12
C VAL A 31 7.22 2.93 -0.95
N GLY A 32 7.23 4.14 -0.40
CA GLY A 32 8.41 4.89 0.01
C GLY A 32 8.61 4.88 1.53
N THR A 33 9.15 3.81 2.07
CA THR A 33 9.24 3.53 3.51
C THR A 33 9.72 4.72 4.37
N VAL A 34 10.71 5.47 3.87
CA VAL A 34 11.34 6.61 4.58
C VAL A 34 11.34 7.86 3.70
N ALA A 35 10.18 8.22 3.15
CA ALA A 35 10.03 9.28 2.15
C ALA A 35 10.91 9.03 0.88
N ALA A 36 11.15 7.78 0.57
CA ALA A 36 11.88 7.35 -0.63
C ALA A 36 11.63 5.88 -0.94
N ILE A 37 11.55 5.54 -2.21
CA ILE A 37 11.47 4.15 -2.67
C ILE A 37 12.86 3.50 -2.55
N LYS A 38 12.95 2.40 -1.82
CA LYS A 38 14.20 1.62 -1.75
C LYS A 38 14.62 1.12 -3.14
N GLY A 39 15.82 1.49 -3.58
CA GLY A 39 16.31 1.19 -4.92
C GLY A 39 16.73 2.45 -5.68
N ALA A 40 16.97 3.55 -4.97
CA ALA A 40 17.45 4.83 -5.50
C ALA A 40 16.48 5.43 -6.56
N VAL A 41 15.18 5.32 -6.34
CA VAL A 41 14.14 5.91 -7.18
C VAL A 41 13.76 7.26 -6.61
N ALA A 42 13.91 8.31 -7.41
CA ALA A 42 13.55 9.69 -7.07
C ALA A 42 12.06 9.96 -7.34
N THR A 43 11.53 11.04 -6.78
CA THR A 43 10.16 11.50 -7.05
C THR A 43 9.94 11.83 -8.54
N SER A 44 10.94 12.41 -9.22
CA SER A 44 10.89 12.61 -10.66
C SER A 44 10.78 11.32 -11.47
N ASP A 45 11.36 10.22 -10.98
CA ASP A 45 11.18 8.90 -11.60
C ASP A 45 9.73 8.41 -11.40
N LEU A 46 9.14 8.63 -10.21
CA LEU A 46 7.75 8.30 -9.92
C LEU A 46 6.77 9.05 -10.83
N GLU A 47 7.04 10.32 -11.08
CA GLU A 47 6.27 11.12 -12.04
C GLU A 47 6.37 10.52 -13.46
N GLN A 48 7.58 10.19 -13.90
CA GLN A 48 7.83 9.62 -15.22
C GLN A 48 7.15 8.27 -15.44
N ILE A 49 7.00 7.46 -14.40
CA ILE A 49 6.32 6.15 -14.48
C ILE A 49 4.82 6.21 -14.15
N GLY A 50 4.25 7.42 -14.05
CA GLY A 50 2.81 7.61 -13.88
C GLY A 50 2.27 7.29 -12.49
N THR A 51 3.11 7.38 -11.43
CA THR A 51 2.65 7.22 -10.05
C THR A 51 1.64 8.30 -9.69
N GLN A 52 0.50 7.91 -9.15
CA GLN A 52 -0.57 8.83 -8.76
C GLN A 52 -0.57 9.16 -7.27
N ILE A 53 -0.16 8.20 -6.45
CA ILE A 53 -0.14 8.29 -5.00
C ILE A 53 1.02 7.46 -4.45
N GLU A 54 1.70 7.99 -3.44
CA GLU A 54 2.81 7.33 -2.75
C GLU A 54 2.36 6.94 -1.33
N LEU A 55 2.94 5.87 -0.79
CA LEU A 55 2.75 5.46 0.60
C LEU A 55 4.06 5.62 1.38
N SER A 56 4.02 6.38 2.47
CA SER A 56 5.13 6.53 3.42
C SER A 56 4.80 5.89 4.78
N ASN A 57 5.82 5.33 5.45
CA ASN A 57 5.61 4.62 6.71
C ASN A 57 5.81 5.51 7.94
N THR A 58 4.74 5.70 8.70
CA THR A 58 4.67 6.52 9.92
C THR A 58 5.72 6.16 10.96
N TYR A 59 5.81 4.89 11.33
CA TYR A 59 6.78 4.42 12.32
C TYR A 59 8.23 4.73 11.93
N HIS A 60 8.60 4.42 10.69
CA HIS A 60 9.97 4.63 10.22
C HIS A 60 10.35 6.12 10.21
N LEU A 61 9.44 6.98 9.78
CA LEU A 61 9.65 8.42 9.74
C LEU A 61 9.64 9.06 11.12
N HIS A 62 8.83 8.55 12.06
CA HIS A 62 8.84 8.96 13.47
C HIS A 62 10.19 8.64 14.14
N VAL A 63 10.73 7.44 13.90
CA VAL A 63 12.01 7.04 14.48
C VAL A 63 13.18 7.78 13.83
N ARG A 64 13.12 8.00 12.51
CA ARG A 64 14.17 8.70 11.74
C ARG A 64 13.60 9.32 10.45
N PRO A 65 13.68 10.61 10.22
CA PRO A 65 14.44 11.62 10.98
C PRO A 65 13.73 12.14 12.25
N GLY A 66 12.45 11.75 12.43
CA GLY A 66 11.50 12.29 13.40
C GLY A 66 10.44 13.15 12.70
N ASP A 67 9.18 12.93 13.04
CA ASP A 67 8.04 13.64 12.45
C ASP A 67 8.08 15.15 12.73
N GLU A 68 8.60 15.57 13.89
CA GLU A 68 8.81 16.99 14.21
C GLU A 68 9.83 17.65 13.26
N VAL A 69 10.85 16.91 12.79
CA VAL A 69 11.79 17.44 11.78
C VAL A 69 11.06 17.66 10.46
N VAL A 70 10.24 16.68 10.05
CA VAL A 70 9.45 16.75 8.81
C VAL A 70 8.44 17.90 8.89
N LYS A 71 7.75 18.08 10.05
CA LYS A 71 6.84 19.22 10.29
C LYS A 71 7.54 20.56 10.11
N LYS A 72 8.70 20.75 10.74
CA LYS A 72 9.49 22.00 10.61
C LYS A 72 9.91 22.31 9.18
N LEU A 73 10.04 21.29 8.34
CA LEU A 73 10.38 21.41 6.91
C LEU A 73 9.14 21.51 6.01
N GLY A 74 7.94 21.60 6.59
CA GLY A 74 6.69 21.83 5.86
C GLY A 74 5.96 20.57 5.39
N GLY A 75 6.19 19.44 6.07
CA GLY A 75 5.54 18.16 5.79
C GLY A 75 6.20 17.34 4.69
N LEU A 76 5.73 16.11 4.48
CA LEU A 76 6.33 15.15 3.53
C LEU A 76 6.39 15.69 2.10
N HIS A 77 5.34 16.36 1.65
CA HIS A 77 5.27 16.88 0.28
C HIS A 77 6.46 17.80 -0.04
N LYS A 78 6.76 18.75 0.85
CA LYS A 78 7.94 19.61 0.70
C LYS A 78 9.25 18.87 0.96
N PHE A 79 9.27 18.01 1.97
CA PHE A 79 10.46 17.28 2.38
C PHE A 79 11.02 16.36 1.29
N MET A 80 10.13 15.70 0.53
CA MET A 80 10.54 14.79 -0.56
C MET A 80 10.32 15.35 -1.97
N SER A 81 9.84 16.58 -2.11
CA SER A 81 9.49 17.22 -3.40
C SER A 81 8.51 16.38 -4.20
N TRP A 82 7.34 16.12 -3.60
CA TRP A 82 6.26 15.35 -4.21
C TRP A 82 4.92 16.07 -4.04
N ASP A 83 4.28 16.46 -5.16
CA ASP A 83 3.09 17.30 -5.13
C ASP A 83 1.76 16.52 -5.16
N LYS A 84 1.82 15.20 -5.42
CA LYS A 84 0.64 14.33 -5.51
C LYS A 84 0.29 13.73 -4.16
N PRO A 85 -0.89 13.07 -4.03
CA PRO A 85 -1.30 12.47 -2.76
C PRO A 85 -0.27 11.53 -2.14
N ILE A 86 -0.21 11.56 -0.81
CA ILE A 86 0.57 10.64 0.03
C ILE A 86 -0.38 10.01 1.04
N LEU A 87 -0.34 8.68 1.18
CA LEU A 87 -0.93 7.97 2.29
C LEU A 87 0.16 7.61 3.30
N THR A 88 -0.08 7.86 4.59
CA THR A 88 0.74 7.32 5.67
C THR A 88 0.03 6.18 6.35
N ASP A 89 0.75 5.06 6.58
CA ASP A 89 0.21 3.96 7.37
C ASP A 89 0.06 4.36 8.85
N SER A 90 -0.60 3.52 9.66
CA SER A 90 -0.83 3.80 11.08
C SER A 90 0.44 3.68 11.93
N GLY A 91 1.47 3.01 11.43
CA GLY A 91 2.62 2.56 12.23
C GLY A 91 2.35 1.29 13.03
N GLY A 92 1.10 0.87 13.16
CA GLY A 92 0.70 -0.30 13.96
C GLY A 92 1.36 -1.59 13.50
N PHE A 93 1.29 -1.92 12.22
CA PHE A 93 1.87 -3.16 11.69
C PHE A 93 3.38 -3.27 11.97
N GLN A 94 4.16 -2.17 11.84
CA GLN A 94 5.60 -2.18 12.13
C GLN A 94 5.87 -2.41 13.62
N VAL A 95 5.06 -1.84 14.49
CA VAL A 95 5.11 -2.09 15.94
C VAL A 95 4.85 -3.57 16.24
N PHE A 96 3.89 -4.20 15.54
CA PHE A 96 3.56 -5.61 15.72
C PHE A 96 4.59 -6.55 15.07
N SER A 97 5.20 -6.19 13.95
CA SER A 97 6.11 -7.06 13.21
C SER A 97 7.57 -6.93 13.60
N LEU A 98 8.04 -5.75 14.03
CA LEU A 98 9.46 -5.47 14.29
C LEU A 98 9.85 -5.57 15.77
N SER A 99 8.90 -5.61 16.69
CA SER A 99 9.19 -5.67 18.12
C SER A 99 8.81 -7.03 18.72
N SER A 100 9.84 -7.79 19.13
CA SER A 100 9.65 -9.02 19.90
C SER A 100 9.22 -8.76 21.35
N LEU A 101 9.49 -7.56 21.87
CA LEU A 101 9.16 -7.12 23.22
C LEU A 101 8.17 -5.93 23.12
N ARG A 102 6.88 -6.27 22.98
CA ARG A 102 5.80 -5.28 22.98
C ARG A 102 4.80 -5.59 24.09
N LYS A 103 4.22 -4.54 24.64
CA LYS A 103 3.14 -4.63 25.63
C LYS A 103 1.96 -3.84 25.12
N ILE A 104 0.90 -4.57 24.73
CA ILE A 104 -0.36 -3.99 24.25
C ILE A 104 -1.23 -3.73 25.46
N LYS A 105 -1.78 -2.53 25.53
CA LYS A 105 -2.73 -2.08 26.54
C LYS A 105 -3.88 -1.33 25.87
N GLU A 106 -4.87 -0.94 26.64
CA GLU A 106 -6.01 -0.18 26.13
C GLU A 106 -5.60 1.23 25.66
N GLU A 107 -4.64 1.84 26.34
CA GLU A 107 -4.11 3.15 25.96
C GLU A 107 -3.30 3.14 24.67
N GLY A 108 -2.61 2.03 24.34
CA GLY A 108 -1.72 1.90 23.19
C GLY A 108 -0.68 0.81 23.38
N VAL A 109 0.44 0.90 22.66
CA VAL A 109 1.49 -0.12 22.65
C VAL A 109 2.83 0.46 23.11
N TYR A 110 3.45 -0.21 24.06
CA TYR A 110 4.83 0.05 24.50
C TYR A 110 5.77 -0.91 23.81
N PHE A 111 6.83 -0.41 23.20
CA PHE A 111 7.81 -1.22 22.49
C PHE A 111 9.18 -0.54 22.43
N ASN A 112 10.18 -1.24 21.92
CA ASN A 112 11.52 -0.68 21.75
C ASN A 112 11.81 -0.40 20.28
N SER A 113 12.43 0.75 20.01
CA SER A 113 12.92 1.10 18.67
C SER A 113 13.93 0.06 18.17
N HIS A 114 13.76 -0.37 16.93
CA HIS A 114 14.67 -1.32 16.28
C HIS A 114 16.01 -0.68 15.87
N ILE A 115 16.14 0.66 15.95
CA ILE A 115 17.36 1.40 15.57
C ILE A 115 18.29 1.57 16.76
N ASP A 116 17.76 2.04 17.90
CA ASP A 116 18.53 2.46 19.06
C ASP A 116 18.07 1.85 20.39
N GLY A 117 17.05 1.00 20.36
CA GLY A 117 16.52 0.30 21.53
C GLY A 117 15.75 1.18 22.51
N ARG A 118 15.56 2.47 22.24
CA ARG A 118 14.79 3.36 23.12
C ARG A 118 13.34 2.92 23.25
N LYS A 119 12.77 3.10 24.43
CA LYS A 119 11.34 2.83 24.66
C LYS A 119 10.47 3.86 23.94
N ILE A 120 9.49 3.39 23.22
CA ILE A 120 8.49 4.20 22.51
C ILE A 120 7.12 3.76 22.98
N PHE A 121 6.24 4.73 23.15
CA PHE A 121 4.80 4.53 23.29
C PHE A 121 4.13 5.04 22.00
N MET A 122 3.18 4.27 21.48
CA MET A 122 2.35 4.66 20.36
C MET A 122 0.92 4.17 20.59
N GLY A 123 0.00 5.09 20.60
CA GLY A 123 -1.43 4.84 20.66
C GLY A 123 -2.15 5.61 19.57
N PRO A 124 -3.48 5.61 19.58
CA PRO A 124 -4.29 6.32 18.60
C PRO A 124 -3.92 7.80 18.47
N GLU A 125 -3.82 8.52 19.56
CA GLU A 125 -3.53 9.97 19.56
C GLU A 125 -2.11 10.24 19.05
N GLU A 126 -1.12 9.47 19.51
CA GLU A 126 0.28 9.61 19.07
C GLU A 126 0.41 9.32 17.58
N SER A 127 -0.24 8.25 17.08
CA SER A 127 -0.23 7.92 15.65
C SER A 127 -0.84 9.05 14.81
N MET A 128 -1.98 9.60 15.22
CA MET A 128 -2.61 10.72 14.52
C MET A 128 -1.74 11.98 14.58
N GLN A 129 -1.14 12.29 15.72
CA GLN A 129 -0.23 13.44 15.85
C GLN A 129 0.99 13.31 14.94
N ILE A 130 1.60 12.11 14.87
CA ILE A 130 2.74 11.86 13.99
C ILE A 130 2.32 12.04 12.52
N GLN A 131 1.20 11.47 12.10
CA GLN A 131 0.71 11.60 10.73
C GLN A 131 0.30 13.02 10.37
N SER A 132 -0.23 13.78 11.33
CA SER A 132 -0.50 15.23 11.19
C SER A 132 0.79 16.03 10.99
N ASN A 133 1.85 15.72 11.75
CA ASN A 133 3.18 16.35 11.59
C ASN A 133 3.80 16.00 10.23
N LEU A 134 3.61 14.77 9.75
CA LEU A 134 4.01 14.34 8.40
C LEU A 134 3.19 15.03 7.30
N ALA A 135 2.00 15.52 7.63
CA ALA A 135 1.08 16.22 6.75
C ALA A 135 0.67 15.41 5.50
N SER A 136 0.50 14.08 5.63
CA SER A 136 0.03 13.25 4.54
C SER A 136 -1.39 13.66 4.08
N THR A 137 -1.76 13.24 2.88
CA THR A 137 -3.12 13.46 2.34
C THR A 137 -4.13 12.56 3.03
N ILE A 138 -3.75 11.29 3.25
CA ILE A 138 -4.57 10.26 3.88
C ILE A 138 -3.78 9.67 5.03
N ALA A 139 -4.39 9.63 6.21
CA ALA A 139 -3.87 8.94 7.39
C ALA A 139 -4.65 7.66 7.64
N MET A 140 -3.95 6.60 8.08
CA MET A 140 -4.59 5.36 8.53
C MET A 140 -4.83 5.40 10.03
N ALA A 141 -5.99 4.93 10.47
CA ALA A 141 -6.28 4.77 11.89
C ALA A 141 -5.32 3.74 12.54
N PHE A 142 -4.95 3.99 13.79
CA PHE A 142 -4.12 3.04 14.55
C PHE A 142 -4.93 1.81 14.91
N ASP A 143 -4.41 0.63 14.61
CA ASP A 143 -5.09 -0.65 14.72
C ASP A 143 -4.22 -1.72 15.37
N GLU A 144 -4.83 -2.81 15.81
CA GLU A 144 -4.14 -4.02 16.24
C GLU A 144 -4.28 -5.12 15.19
N CYS A 145 -3.17 -5.43 14.52
CA CYS A 145 -3.10 -6.52 13.55
C CYS A 145 -2.83 -7.84 14.27
N ALA A 146 -3.89 -8.63 14.50
CA ALA A 146 -3.76 -9.98 15.05
C ALA A 146 -3.11 -10.92 14.02
N PRO A 147 -2.29 -11.92 14.45
CA PRO A 147 -1.78 -12.96 13.57
C PRO A 147 -2.93 -13.71 12.86
N ALA A 148 -2.71 -14.15 11.62
CA ALA A 148 -3.74 -14.82 10.81
C ALA A 148 -4.35 -16.06 11.51
N LEU A 149 -3.53 -16.81 12.22
CA LEU A 149 -3.93 -18.04 12.94
C LEU A 149 -4.08 -17.83 14.45
N ALA A 150 -4.35 -16.60 14.89
CA ALA A 150 -4.60 -16.31 16.31
C ALA A 150 -5.91 -16.95 16.78
N GLU A 151 -5.95 -17.33 18.06
CA GLU A 151 -7.15 -17.89 18.69
C GLU A 151 -8.31 -16.89 18.65
N ARG A 152 -9.52 -17.40 18.47
CA ARG A 152 -10.74 -16.62 18.29
C ARG A 152 -10.95 -15.57 19.40
N ASP A 153 -10.84 -15.99 20.65
CA ASP A 153 -11.02 -15.10 21.81
C ASP A 153 -10.04 -13.92 21.83
N TYR A 154 -8.82 -14.14 21.34
CA TYR A 154 -7.84 -13.06 21.19
C TYR A 154 -8.25 -12.11 20.07
N VAL A 155 -8.69 -12.65 18.93
CA VAL A 155 -9.10 -11.85 17.76
C VAL A 155 -10.31 -10.97 18.11
N GLU A 156 -11.32 -11.51 18.80
CA GLU A 156 -12.48 -10.74 19.26
C GLU A 156 -12.08 -9.55 20.16
N LYS A 157 -11.18 -9.77 21.11
CA LYS A 157 -10.65 -8.71 21.99
C LYS A 157 -9.83 -7.67 21.21
N SER A 158 -9.02 -8.12 20.26
CA SER A 158 -8.20 -7.25 19.39
C SER A 158 -9.08 -6.38 18.50
N VAL A 159 -10.11 -6.94 17.87
CA VAL A 159 -11.05 -6.21 17.02
C VAL A 159 -11.83 -5.18 17.84
N ALA A 160 -12.37 -5.56 19.00
CA ALA A 160 -13.07 -4.62 19.87
C ALA A 160 -12.18 -3.46 20.35
N ARG A 161 -10.87 -3.70 20.57
CA ARG A 161 -9.88 -2.66 20.86
C ARG A 161 -9.66 -1.77 19.65
N THR A 162 -9.50 -2.36 18.47
CA THR A 162 -9.32 -1.61 17.20
C THR A 162 -10.49 -0.67 16.96
N THR A 163 -11.72 -1.08 17.20
CA THR A 163 -12.89 -0.20 17.10
C THR A 163 -12.80 1.00 18.06
N ARG A 164 -12.45 0.77 19.33
CA ARG A 164 -12.29 1.86 20.32
C ARG A 164 -11.15 2.79 19.93
N TRP A 165 -10.04 2.24 19.45
CA TRP A 165 -8.91 3.03 18.93
C TRP A 165 -9.29 3.85 17.70
N LEU A 166 -10.10 3.31 16.79
CA LEU A 166 -10.60 4.05 15.63
C LEU A 166 -11.42 5.28 16.05
N ALA A 167 -12.29 5.15 17.05
CA ALA A 167 -13.05 6.28 17.58
C ALA A 167 -12.14 7.37 18.15
N ARG A 168 -11.08 6.99 18.87
CA ARG A 168 -10.05 7.91 19.39
C ARG A 168 -9.26 8.58 18.26
N CYS A 169 -8.85 7.81 17.24
CA CYS A 169 -8.18 8.35 16.04
C CYS A 169 -9.05 9.40 15.35
N LYS A 170 -10.34 9.12 15.17
CA LYS A 170 -11.28 10.07 14.54
C LYS A 170 -11.39 11.37 15.34
N ALA A 171 -11.58 11.26 16.66
CA ALA A 171 -11.66 12.45 17.53
C ALA A 171 -10.37 13.28 17.49
N GLU A 172 -9.21 12.62 17.56
CA GLU A 172 -7.92 13.29 17.51
C GLU A 172 -7.64 13.94 16.14
N MET A 173 -7.97 13.25 15.05
CA MET A 173 -7.87 13.81 13.70
C MET A 173 -8.71 15.08 13.55
N GLN A 174 -9.95 15.09 14.03
CA GLN A 174 -10.81 16.27 14.00
C GLN A 174 -10.22 17.42 14.81
N ARG A 175 -9.68 17.12 15.99
CA ARG A 175 -8.98 18.10 16.83
C ARG A 175 -7.77 18.70 16.11
N LEU A 176 -6.91 17.84 15.55
CA LEU A 176 -5.69 18.26 14.85
C LEU A 176 -6.02 19.09 13.61
N ASN A 177 -6.99 18.68 12.80
CA ASN A 177 -7.42 19.42 11.60
C ASN A 177 -8.01 20.80 11.93
N SER A 178 -8.47 21.03 13.18
CA SER A 178 -8.98 22.33 13.62
C SER A 178 -7.89 23.30 14.10
N LEU A 179 -6.66 22.83 14.30
CA LEU A 179 -5.57 23.67 14.83
C LEU A 179 -4.96 24.55 13.73
N PRO A 180 -4.68 25.85 14.02
CA PRO A 180 -4.17 26.78 13.01
C PRO A 180 -2.74 26.48 12.55
N ASP A 181 -1.95 25.72 13.32
CA ASP A 181 -0.57 25.34 13.01
C ASP A 181 -0.46 23.96 12.34
N THR A 182 -1.57 23.30 12.07
CA THR A 182 -1.60 22.06 11.31
C THR A 182 -1.34 22.35 9.82
N ILE A 183 -0.35 21.68 9.25
CA ILE A 183 0.07 21.89 7.86
C ILE A 183 -1.05 21.50 6.88
N ASN A 184 -1.64 20.30 7.07
CA ASN A 184 -2.77 19.82 6.27
C ASN A 184 -4.03 19.70 7.12
N GLN A 185 -4.83 20.75 7.18
CA GLN A 185 -6.10 20.79 7.92
C GLN A 185 -7.23 19.99 7.27
N ASN A 186 -6.99 19.41 6.09
CA ASN A 186 -7.92 18.56 5.36
C ASN A 186 -7.39 17.12 5.21
N GLN A 187 -6.60 16.65 6.17
CA GLN A 187 -6.11 15.29 6.19
C GLN A 187 -7.27 14.33 6.34
N LEU A 188 -7.33 13.31 5.46
CA LEU A 188 -8.38 12.31 5.42
C LEU A 188 -8.05 11.12 6.32
N LEU A 189 -9.07 10.45 6.87
CA LEU A 189 -8.90 9.28 7.74
C LEU A 189 -9.51 8.03 7.13
N PHE A 190 -8.71 6.97 6.98
CA PHE A 190 -9.19 5.63 6.63
C PHE A 190 -9.20 4.74 7.87
N GLY A 191 -10.32 4.05 8.10
CA GLY A 191 -10.44 3.02 9.14
C GLY A 191 -9.99 1.66 8.61
N ILE A 192 -9.67 0.73 9.53
CA ILE A 192 -9.13 -0.59 9.17
C ILE A 192 -10.03 -1.68 9.72
N ASN A 193 -10.58 -2.52 8.83
CA ASN A 193 -11.27 -3.75 9.19
C ASN A 193 -10.24 -4.81 9.59
N GLN A 194 -10.42 -5.42 10.76
CA GLN A 194 -9.61 -6.51 11.30
C GLN A 194 -10.49 -7.72 11.63
N GLY A 195 -9.89 -8.89 11.93
CA GLY A 195 -10.63 -10.11 12.30
C GLY A 195 -9.94 -11.39 11.87
N ALA A 196 -8.63 -11.35 11.56
CA ALA A 196 -7.86 -12.50 11.09
C ALA A 196 -8.58 -13.21 9.91
N ILE A 197 -8.75 -14.54 9.96
CA ILE A 197 -9.46 -15.32 8.93
C ILE A 197 -10.90 -15.68 9.34
N TYR A 198 -11.43 -15.09 10.42
CA TYR A 198 -12.79 -15.34 10.93
C TYR A 198 -13.78 -14.43 10.20
N GLU A 199 -14.54 -15.00 9.30
CA GLU A 199 -15.46 -14.27 8.42
C GLU A 199 -16.55 -13.51 9.17
N ASP A 200 -17.18 -14.15 10.18
CA ASP A 200 -18.22 -13.55 11.00
C ASP A 200 -17.71 -12.34 11.81
N ILE A 201 -16.50 -12.42 12.40
CA ILE A 201 -15.87 -11.31 13.12
C ILE A 201 -15.57 -10.16 12.13
N ARG A 202 -15.07 -10.47 10.95
CA ARG A 202 -14.78 -9.50 9.89
C ARG A 202 -16.04 -8.76 9.44
N ILE A 203 -17.13 -9.48 9.20
CA ILE A 203 -18.41 -8.90 8.78
C ILE A 203 -18.98 -7.98 9.85
N GLU A 204 -19.03 -8.43 11.11
CA GLU A 204 -19.54 -7.60 12.20
C GLU A 204 -18.68 -6.34 12.39
N HIS A 205 -17.36 -6.47 12.35
CA HIS A 205 -16.47 -5.32 12.45
C HIS A 205 -16.63 -4.36 11.24
N ALA A 206 -16.85 -4.88 10.01
CA ALA A 206 -17.12 -4.03 8.85
C ALA A 206 -18.39 -3.21 9.03
N LYS A 207 -19.47 -3.83 9.52
CA LYS A 207 -20.72 -3.13 9.83
C LYS A 207 -20.54 -2.05 10.91
N GLU A 208 -19.75 -2.35 11.95
CA GLU A 208 -19.47 -1.42 13.06
C GLU A 208 -18.71 -0.18 12.57
N ILE A 209 -17.57 -0.38 11.88
CA ILE A 209 -16.75 0.74 11.41
C ILE A 209 -17.44 1.55 10.31
N SER A 210 -18.32 0.94 9.52
CA SER A 210 -19.09 1.62 8.46
C SER A 210 -20.04 2.70 9.02
N GLN A 211 -20.44 2.59 10.29
CA GLN A 211 -21.27 3.59 10.96
C GLN A 211 -20.47 4.83 11.42
N MET A 212 -19.15 4.79 11.31
CA MET A 212 -18.28 5.86 11.82
C MET A 212 -18.07 7.02 10.82
N ASP A 213 -18.64 6.95 9.61
CA ASP A 213 -18.50 7.97 8.56
C ASP A 213 -17.05 8.44 8.38
N LEU A 214 -16.23 7.59 7.79
CA LEU A 214 -14.83 7.83 7.47
C LEU A 214 -14.66 8.21 5.99
N ASP A 215 -13.47 8.67 5.63
CA ASP A 215 -13.16 9.03 4.24
C ASP A 215 -12.86 7.81 3.35
N GLY A 216 -12.52 6.68 3.96
CA GLY A 216 -12.30 5.41 3.30
C GLY A 216 -12.14 4.26 4.29
N TYR A 217 -12.13 3.03 3.78
CA TYR A 217 -12.10 1.82 4.59
C TYR A 217 -11.05 0.85 4.04
N ALA A 218 -10.20 0.35 4.93
CA ALA A 218 -9.20 -0.63 4.57
C ALA A 218 -9.53 -2.01 5.12
N ILE A 219 -9.07 -3.05 4.43
CA ILE A 219 -9.04 -4.43 4.90
C ILE A 219 -7.59 -4.72 5.27
N GLY A 220 -7.31 -4.79 6.57
CA GLY A 220 -5.98 -5.08 7.11
C GLY A 220 -5.85 -6.52 7.58
N GLY A 221 -4.64 -6.91 8.00
CA GLY A 221 -4.37 -8.22 8.59
C GLY A 221 -4.56 -9.40 7.63
N LEU A 222 -4.40 -9.18 6.34
CA LEU A 222 -4.27 -10.20 5.29
C LEU A 222 -2.85 -10.13 4.68
N ALA A 223 -2.46 -11.16 3.92
CA ALA A 223 -1.09 -11.37 3.42
C ALA A 223 -0.04 -11.50 4.57
N VAL A 224 -0.45 -12.07 5.70
CA VAL A 224 0.36 -12.27 6.90
C VAL A 224 0.50 -13.76 7.29
N GLY A 225 0.25 -14.67 6.34
CA GLY A 225 0.46 -16.11 6.51
C GLY A 225 -0.73 -17.00 6.16
N GLU A 226 -1.90 -16.43 5.82
CA GLU A 226 -3.04 -17.18 5.32
C GLU A 226 -2.86 -17.62 3.87
N SER A 227 -3.71 -18.54 3.41
CA SER A 227 -3.78 -18.94 2.00
C SER A 227 -4.37 -17.83 1.11
N HIS A 228 -4.07 -17.85 -0.20
CA HIS A 228 -4.73 -16.94 -1.14
C HIS A 228 -6.25 -17.17 -1.19
N GLU A 229 -6.69 -18.40 -1.02
CA GLU A 229 -8.10 -18.76 -0.98
C GLU A 229 -8.81 -18.11 0.21
N ASP A 230 -8.23 -18.20 1.41
CA ASP A 230 -8.74 -17.50 2.59
C ASP A 230 -8.76 -15.99 2.41
N MET A 231 -7.68 -15.42 1.86
CA MET A 231 -7.62 -13.98 1.54
C MET A 231 -8.81 -13.58 0.65
N TYR A 232 -9.04 -14.28 -0.46
CA TYR A 232 -10.12 -13.92 -1.39
C TYR A 232 -11.50 -14.12 -0.77
N ARG A 233 -11.69 -15.17 0.02
CA ARG A 233 -12.92 -15.44 0.77
C ARG A 233 -13.24 -14.29 1.74
N ILE A 234 -12.25 -13.84 2.50
CA ILE A 234 -12.42 -12.72 3.44
C ILE A 234 -12.73 -11.40 2.69
N ILE A 235 -12.02 -11.08 1.62
CA ILE A 235 -12.30 -9.86 0.84
C ILE A 235 -13.75 -9.91 0.32
N GLU A 236 -14.17 -11.04 -0.21
CA GLU A 236 -15.52 -11.23 -0.75
C GLU A 236 -16.60 -11.10 0.33
N ALA A 237 -16.34 -11.60 1.53
CA ALA A 237 -17.25 -11.51 2.67
C ALA A 237 -17.36 -10.08 3.23
N VAL A 238 -16.28 -9.32 3.24
CA VAL A 238 -16.19 -8.00 3.89
C VAL A 238 -16.70 -6.86 2.98
N THR A 239 -16.33 -6.86 1.71
CA THR A 239 -16.59 -5.73 0.80
C THR A 239 -18.07 -5.33 0.68
N PRO A 240 -19.08 -6.25 0.75
CA PRO A 240 -20.49 -5.86 0.70
C PRO A 240 -20.99 -5.03 1.89
N TYR A 241 -20.24 -5.04 3.01
CA TYR A 241 -20.60 -4.33 4.25
C TYR A 241 -19.84 -3.01 4.42
N LEU A 242 -18.92 -2.71 3.54
CA LEU A 242 -18.24 -1.40 3.49
C LEU A 242 -19.04 -0.41 2.62
N PRO A 243 -19.05 0.88 2.95
CA PRO A 243 -19.77 1.89 2.17
C PRO A 243 -19.29 1.95 0.70
N GLU A 244 -20.22 1.80 -0.24
CA GLU A 244 -19.89 1.78 -1.66
C GLU A 244 -19.44 3.14 -2.19
N ASP A 245 -19.91 4.23 -1.57
CA ASP A 245 -19.56 5.63 -1.89
C ASP A 245 -18.23 6.08 -1.27
N LYS A 246 -17.48 5.15 -0.71
CA LYS A 246 -16.14 5.36 -0.14
C LYS A 246 -15.14 4.38 -0.76
N PRO A 247 -13.85 4.75 -0.87
CA PRO A 247 -12.85 3.82 -1.39
C PRO A 247 -12.57 2.66 -0.43
N THR A 248 -12.33 1.48 -1.00
CA THR A 248 -11.88 0.27 -0.29
C THR A 248 -10.40 0.03 -0.56
N TYR A 249 -9.61 -0.11 0.48
CA TYR A 249 -8.16 -0.34 0.41
C TYR A 249 -7.78 -1.71 0.98
N LEU A 250 -7.08 -2.54 0.21
CA LEU A 250 -6.51 -3.81 0.66
C LEU A 250 -5.02 -3.61 0.99
N MET A 251 -4.70 -3.67 2.29
CA MET A 251 -3.37 -3.33 2.79
C MET A 251 -2.34 -4.43 2.54
N GLY A 252 -1.16 -4.03 2.07
CA GLY A 252 0.00 -4.90 1.91
C GLY A 252 -0.09 -5.94 0.78
N VAL A 253 -1.11 -5.86 -0.09
CA VAL A 253 -1.35 -6.79 -1.20
C VAL A 253 -1.11 -6.09 -2.54
N GLY A 254 -0.38 -6.69 -3.46
CA GLY A 254 0.44 -7.86 -3.37
C GLY A 254 1.00 -8.24 -4.73
N THR A 255 0.82 -9.50 -5.10
CA THR A 255 1.21 -9.94 -6.45
C THR A 255 0.22 -9.43 -7.51
N PRO A 256 0.61 -9.36 -8.80
CA PRO A 256 -0.32 -8.99 -9.86
C PRO A 256 -1.60 -9.82 -9.87
N ALA A 257 -1.50 -11.12 -9.61
CA ALA A 257 -2.66 -12.01 -9.54
C ALA A 257 -3.59 -11.65 -8.36
N ASN A 258 -3.04 -11.39 -7.17
CA ASN A 258 -3.84 -10.98 -6.01
C ASN A 258 -4.57 -9.65 -6.26
N ILE A 259 -3.93 -8.69 -6.93
CA ILE A 259 -4.55 -7.40 -7.29
C ILE A 259 -5.73 -7.63 -8.23
N LEU A 260 -5.56 -8.42 -9.29
CA LEU A 260 -6.63 -8.75 -10.23
C LEU A 260 -7.83 -9.40 -9.52
N GLU A 261 -7.59 -10.36 -8.62
CA GLU A 261 -8.64 -11.02 -7.85
C GLU A 261 -9.34 -10.09 -6.86
N ALA A 262 -8.60 -9.17 -6.25
CA ALA A 262 -9.17 -8.22 -5.29
C ALA A 262 -9.97 -7.10 -5.98
N VAL A 263 -9.53 -6.61 -7.15
CA VAL A 263 -10.31 -5.66 -7.97
C VAL A 263 -11.66 -6.27 -8.37
N ASP A 264 -11.67 -7.55 -8.76
CA ASP A 264 -12.90 -8.29 -9.07
C ASP A 264 -13.90 -8.32 -7.90
N ARG A 265 -13.40 -8.17 -6.67
CA ARG A 265 -14.18 -8.13 -5.42
C ARG A 265 -14.45 -6.72 -4.90
N GLY A 266 -14.13 -5.69 -5.69
CA GLY A 266 -14.49 -4.29 -5.41
C GLY A 266 -13.45 -3.48 -4.66
N VAL A 267 -12.18 -3.91 -4.60
CA VAL A 267 -11.09 -3.15 -3.98
C VAL A 267 -10.55 -2.07 -4.92
N ASP A 268 -10.25 -0.89 -4.37
CA ASP A 268 -9.84 0.31 -5.10
C ASP A 268 -8.36 0.66 -4.93
N PHE A 269 -7.79 0.49 -3.73
CA PHE A 269 -6.43 0.88 -3.37
C PHE A 269 -5.59 -0.32 -2.97
N PHE A 270 -4.34 -0.31 -3.38
CA PHE A 270 -3.36 -1.36 -3.10
C PHE A 270 -2.01 -0.77 -2.76
N ASP A 271 -1.25 -1.45 -1.92
CA ASP A 271 0.18 -1.24 -1.72
C ASP A 271 0.88 -2.57 -1.53
N CYS A 272 2.14 -2.62 -1.90
CA CYS A 272 3.01 -3.73 -1.53
C CYS A 272 4.48 -3.36 -1.76
N VAL A 273 5.37 -3.87 -0.92
CA VAL A 273 6.81 -3.72 -1.11
C VAL A 273 7.39 -4.66 -2.18
N TYR A 274 6.61 -5.62 -2.70
CA TYR A 274 7.10 -6.64 -3.64
C TYR A 274 7.73 -6.05 -4.91
N PRO A 275 7.15 -5.06 -5.60
CA PRO A 275 7.77 -4.52 -6.80
C PRO A 275 9.18 -4.02 -6.56
N SER A 276 9.38 -3.18 -5.56
CA SER A 276 10.69 -2.63 -5.23
C SER A 276 11.62 -3.67 -4.59
N ARG A 277 11.11 -4.54 -3.71
CA ARG A 277 11.90 -5.61 -3.08
C ARG A 277 12.40 -6.59 -4.13
N ASN A 278 11.53 -7.11 -4.98
CA ASN A 278 11.89 -8.05 -6.04
C ASN A 278 12.85 -7.41 -7.06
N GLY A 279 12.58 -6.17 -7.48
CA GLY A 279 13.45 -5.42 -8.38
C GLY A 279 14.89 -5.31 -7.85
N ARG A 280 15.05 -4.97 -6.57
CA ARG A 280 16.38 -4.91 -5.93
C ARG A 280 17.15 -6.22 -5.96
N HIS A 281 16.46 -7.34 -6.07
CA HIS A 281 17.04 -8.68 -6.16
C HIS A 281 17.02 -9.26 -7.58
N GLY A 282 16.84 -8.41 -8.61
CA GLY A 282 16.84 -8.82 -10.01
C GLY A 282 15.65 -9.67 -10.46
N HIS A 283 14.60 -9.79 -9.62
CA HIS A 283 13.36 -10.44 -9.96
C HIS A 283 12.37 -9.43 -10.56
N LEU A 284 12.00 -9.62 -11.81
CA LEU A 284 11.21 -8.69 -12.58
C LEU A 284 9.89 -9.30 -13.02
N TYR A 285 8.85 -8.47 -13.04
CA TYR A 285 7.52 -8.82 -13.53
C TYR A 285 7.40 -8.47 -15.02
N THR A 286 6.88 -9.37 -15.80
CA THR A 286 6.54 -9.15 -17.20
C THR A 286 5.13 -9.71 -17.50
N ASN A 287 4.55 -9.36 -18.62
CA ASN A 287 3.26 -9.90 -19.06
C ASN A 287 3.33 -11.41 -19.36
N LEU A 288 4.52 -11.97 -19.47
CA LEU A 288 4.79 -13.37 -19.68
C LEU A 288 5.34 -14.08 -18.43
N GLY A 289 5.10 -13.51 -17.25
CA GLY A 289 5.54 -14.05 -15.96
C GLY A 289 6.79 -13.39 -15.40
N LYS A 290 7.41 -14.02 -14.41
CA LYS A 290 8.58 -13.48 -13.71
C LYS A 290 9.88 -13.93 -14.37
N ILE A 291 10.87 -13.02 -14.42
CA ILE A 291 12.23 -13.34 -14.82
C ILE A 291 13.21 -12.99 -13.70
N ASN A 292 14.35 -13.68 -13.63
CA ASN A 292 15.45 -13.36 -12.74
C ASN A 292 16.69 -13.04 -13.56
N LEU A 293 17.09 -11.77 -13.61
CA LEU A 293 18.23 -11.32 -14.42
C LEU A 293 19.60 -11.82 -13.92
N PHE A 294 19.68 -12.44 -12.74
CA PHE A 294 20.92 -13.11 -12.33
C PHE A 294 21.21 -14.40 -13.10
N ASN A 295 20.20 -14.97 -13.79
CA ASN A 295 20.35 -16.19 -14.56
C ASN A 295 21.35 -16.03 -15.72
N ALA A 296 22.16 -17.05 -15.96
CA ALA A 296 23.21 -17.04 -16.98
C ALA A 296 22.67 -16.83 -18.41
N LYS A 297 21.47 -17.33 -18.69
CA LYS A 297 20.81 -17.18 -20.00
C LYS A 297 20.67 -15.73 -20.49
N TYR A 298 20.78 -14.74 -19.60
CA TYR A 298 20.67 -13.32 -19.93
C TYR A 298 22.02 -12.63 -20.14
N GLU A 299 23.14 -13.36 -20.12
CA GLU A 299 24.49 -12.81 -20.22
C GLU A 299 24.75 -12.13 -21.58
N LEU A 300 24.22 -12.72 -22.65
CA LEU A 300 24.33 -12.22 -24.02
C LEU A 300 22.98 -11.76 -24.58
N ASP A 301 21.96 -11.53 -23.73
CA ASP A 301 20.61 -11.14 -24.16
C ASP A 301 20.55 -9.61 -24.33
N ASP A 302 20.59 -9.15 -25.58
CA ASP A 302 20.55 -7.73 -25.96
C ASP A 302 19.14 -7.13 -25.97
N ARG A 303 18.09 -7.94 -25.74
CA ARG A 303 16.69 -7.49 -25.66
C ARG A 303 16.42 -6.69 -24.38
N PRO A 304 15.37 -5.84 -24.39
CA PRO A 304 14.90 -5.20 -23.16
C PRO A 304 14.36 -6.21 -22.15
N ILE A 305 14.10 -5.76 -20.90
CA ILE A 305 13.46 -6.62 -19.89
C ILE A 305 12.16 -7.21 -20.43
N GLU A 306 11.35 -6.39 -21.09
CA GLU A 306 10.11 -6.79 -21.74
C GLU A 306 9.95 -6.05 -23.07
N GLU A 307 9.67 -6.79 -24.12
CA GLU A 307 9.43 -6.22 -25.47
C GLU A 307 8.18 -5.33 -25.44
N GLY A 308 8.26 -4.17 -26.07
CA GLY A 308 7.15 -3.20 -26.14
C GLY A 308 6.96 -2.36 -24.86
N CYS A 309 7.61 -2.71 -23.75
CA CYS A 309 7.51 -1.95 -22.49
C CYS A 309 8.14 -0.55 -22.64
N GLN A 310 7.40 0.48 -22.23
CA GLN A 310 7.81 1.88 -22.35
C GLN A 310 8.51 2.44 -21.10
N CYS A 311 8.85 1.60 -20.11
CA CYS A 311 9.55 2.08 -18.94
C CYS A 311 10.97 2.62 -19.27
N PRO A 312 11.54 3.51 -18.44
CA PRO A 312 12.86 4.08 -18.67
C PRO A 312 13.97 3.03 -18.85
N ALA A 313 13.86 1.88 -18.17
CA ALA A 313 14.83 0.79 -18.30
C ALA A 313 14.73 0.09 -19.65
N CYS A 314 13.53 -0.37 -20.05
CA CYS A 314 13.32 -1.13 -21.28
C CYS A 314 13.59 -0.31 -22.55
N ARG A 315 13.33 1.00 -22.52
CA ARG A 315 13.57 1.88 -23.66
C ARG A 315 15.05 2.08 -24.00
N ARG A 316 15.97 1.79 -23.09
CA ARG A 316 17.38 2.17 -23.24
C ARG A 316 18.38 1.05 -22.98
N TYR A 317 18.02 0.04 -22.20
CA TYR A 317 19.01 -0.92 -21.67
C TYR A 317 18.59 -2.36 -21.95
N SER A 318 19.59 -3.18 -22.27
CA SER A 318 19.42 -4.62 -22.49
C SER A 318 19.44 -5.38 -21.16
N ARG A 319 18.88 -6.61 -21.19
CA ARG A 319 18.96 -7.58 -20.11
C ARG A 319 20.41 -7.87 -19.73
N ALA A 320 21.29 -8.04 -20.74
CA ALA A 320 22.73 -8.28 -20.52
C ALA A 320 23.38 -7.17 -19.74
N TYR A 321 23.15 -5.89 -20.11
CA TYR A 321 23.71 -4.75 -19.41
C TYR A 321 23.20 -4.64 -17.97
N ILE A 322 21.89 -4.77 -17.75
CA ILE A 322 21.31 -4.70 -16.40
C ILE A 322 21.82 -5.86 -15.55
N ARG A 323 21.93 -7.07 -16.11
CA ARG A 323 22.54 -8.22 -15.43
C ARG A 323 23.98 -7.93 -15.03
N HIS A 324 24.79 -7.35 -15.91
CA HIS A 324 26.17 -6.94 -15.61
C HIS A 324 26.21 -6.00 -14.40
N LEU A 325 25.36 -4.96 -14.38
CA LEU A 325 25.28 -4.00 -13.27
C LEU A 325 24.90 -4.68 -11.95
N LEU A 326 23.92 -5.59 -11.97
CA LEU A 326 23.51 -6.35 -10.80
C LEU A 326 24.66 -7.25 -10.27
N LYS A 327 25.40 -7.92 -11.16
CA LYS A 327 26.57 -8.74 -10.80
C LYS A 327 27.71 -7.89 -10.25
N ALA A 328 27.92 -6.71 -10.79
CA ALA A 328 28.90 -5.72 -10.32
C ALA A 328 28.45 -4.99 -9.04
N LYS A 329 27.22 -5.24 -8.56
CA LYS A 329 26.59 -4.57 -7.41
C LYS A 329 26.46 -3.06 -7.59
N GLU A 330 26.33 -2.59 -8.85
CA GLU A 330 26.08 -1.20 -9.16
C GLU A 330 24.64 -0.80 -8.84
N MET A 331 24.48 0.31 -8.13
CA MET A 331 23.16 0.81 -7.74
C MET A 331 22.25 1.09 -8.94
N LEU A 332 22.80 1.48 -10.09
CA LEU A 332 22.04 1.69 -11.32
C LEU A 332 21.28 0.42 -11.74
N GLY A 333 21.88 -0.76 -11.63
CA GLY A 333 21.21 -2.02 -11.97
C GLY A 333 19.97 -2.25 -11.09
N MET A 334 20.10 -2.02 -9.80
CA MET A 334 18.98 -2.09 -8.85
C MET A 334 17.89 -1.05 -9.19
N ARG A 335 18.27 0.20 -9.46
CA ARG A 335 17.33 1.28 -9.80
C ARG A 335 16.52 0.94 -11.06
N LEU A 336 17.19 0.47 -12.12
CA LEU A 336 16.53 0.11 -13.39
C LEU A 336 15.53 -1.03 -13.21
N CYS A 337 15.86 -2.02 -12.41
CA CYS A 337 14.97 -3.14 -12.06
C CYS A 337 13.75 -2.67 -11.27
N VAL A 338 13.95 -1.79 -10.28
CA VAL A 338 12.85 -1.25 -9.46
C VAL A 338 11.94 -0.38 -10.32
N LEU A 339 12.48 0.50 -11.16
CA LEU A 339 11.70 1.34 -12.06
C LEU A 339 10.83 0.51 -13.02
N HIS A 340 11.40 -0.57 -13.59
CA HIS A 340 10.63 -1.47 -14.44
C HIS A 340 9.44 -2.09 -13.68
N ASN A 341 9.68 -2.64 -12.49
CA ASN A 341 8.63 -3.27 -11.72
C ASN A 341 7.52 -2.28 -11.29
N LEU A 342 7.89 -1.07 -10.86
CA LEU A 342 6.90 -0.05 -10.48
C LEU A 342 6.10 0.40 -11.71
N TYR A 343 6.76 0.58 -12.86
CA TYR A 343 6.09 0.89 -14.12
C TYR A 343 5.11 -0.21 -14.52
N PHE A 344 5.51 -1.49 -14.41
CA PHE A 344 4.65 -2.63 -14.68
C PHE A 344 3.37 -2.59 -13.84
N TYR A 345 3.48 -2.34 -12.53
CA TYR A 345 2.32 -2.24 -11.65
C TYR A 345 1.43 -1.05 -12.00
N ASN A 346 2.01 0.14 -12.21
CA ASN A 346 1.24 1.33 -12.55
C ASN A 346 0.52 1.17 -13.91
N THR A 347 1.19 0.56 -14.90
CA THR A 347 0.60 0.27 -16.21
C THR A 347 -0.52 -0.76 -16.10
N MET A 348 -0.33 -1.83 -15.33
CA MET A 348 -1.37 -2.83 -15.08
C MET A 348 -2.62 -2.17 -14.47
N MET A 349 -2.46 -1.24 -13.53
CA MET A 349 -3.60 -0.52 -12.96
C MET A 349 -4.31 0.36 -14.00
N THR A 350 -3.59 0.95 -14.93
CA THR A 350 -4.19 1.69 -16.06
C THR A 350 -4.97 0.74 -16.97
N GLU A 351 -4.39 -0.39 -17.35
CA GLU A 351 -5.07 -1.42 -18.16
C GLU A 351 -6.34 -1.95 -17.48
N ILE A 352 -6.32 -2.14 -16.14
CA ILE A 352 -7.49 -2.51 -15.34
C ILE A 352 -8.58 -1.46 -15.45
N ARG A 353 -8.26 -0.19 -15.24
CA ARG A 353 -9.23 0.92 -15.37
C ARG A 353 -9.85 0.98 -16.75
N ASP A 354 -9.04 0.85 -17.80
CA ASP A 354 -9.50 0.85 -19.19
C ASP A 354 -10.41 -0.36 -19.50
N ALA A 355 -10.08 -1.53 -18.94
CA ALA A 355 -10.90 -2.74 -19.11
C ALA A 355 -12.26 -2.58 -18.41
N ILE A 356 -12.32 -2.02 -17.20
CA ILE A 356 -13.57 -1.74 -16.49
C ILE A 356 -14.41 -0.71 -17.27
N GLU A 357 -13.78 0.35 -17.78
CA GLU A 357 -14.45 1.38 -18.58
C GLU A 357 -15.15 0.78 -19.80
N ARG A 358 -14.53 -0.19 -20.47
CA ARG A 358 -15.10 -0.89 -21.64
C ARG A 358 -16.07 -2.04 -21.29
N GLY A 359 -16.22 -2.42 -20.00
CA GLY A 359 -17.00 -3.59 -19.60
C GLY A 359 -16.34 -4.92 -19.99
N GLU A 360 -15.00 -4.98 -20.03
CA GLU A 360 -14.21 -6.10 -20.48
C GLU A 360 -13.30 -6.68 -19.38
N TYR A 361 -13.58 -6.35 -18.13
CA TYR A 361 -12.67 -6.66 -17.03
C TYR A 361 -12.39 -8.17 -16.87
N GLN A 362 -13.42 -9.01 -16.96
CA GLN A 362 -13.25 -10.46 -16.83
C GLN A 362 -12.37 -11.05 -17.94
N ALA A 363 -12.55 -10.58 -19.17
CA ALA A 363 -11.72 -11.01 -20.28
C ALA A 363 -10.27 -10.53 -20.14
N TYR A 364 -10.06 -9.31 -19.67
CA TYR A 364 -8.74 -8.78 -19.36
C TYR A 364 -8.06 -9.56 -18.23
N LYS A 365 -8.75 -9.78 -17.10
CA LYS A 365 -8.27 -10.54 -15.95
C LYS A 365 -7.78 -11.92 -16.39
N LYS A 366 -8.59 -12.65 -17.13
CA LYS A 366 -8.23 -14.00 -17.63
C LYS A 366 -6.95 -13.96 -18.47
N ARG A 367 -6.89 -13.11 -19.49
CA ARG A 367 -5.69 -12.99 -20.37
C ARG A 367 -4.43 -12.65 -19.57
N LYS A 368 -4.56 -11.72 -18.61
CA LYS A 368 -3.42 -11.29 -17.79
C LYS A 368 -2.93 -12.42 -16.87
N LEU A 369 -3.84 -13.13 -16.23
CA LEU A 369 -3.50 -14.29 -15.39
C LEU A 369 -2.85 -15.42 -16.19
N ASP A 370 -3.38 -15.75 -17.37
CA ASP A 370 -2.79 -16.76 -18.27
C ASP A 370 -1.35 -16.38 -18.65
N GLY A 371 -1.11 -15.11 -19.00
CA GLY A 371 0.23 -14.59 -19.30
C GLY A 371 1.20 -14.71 -18.13
N LEU A 372 0.75 -14.32 -16.93
CA LEU A 372 1.57 -14.37 -15.70
C LEU A 372 1.95 -15.79 -15.29
N MET A 373 1.12 -16.79 -15.58
CA MET A 373 1.38 -18.20 -15.27
C MET A 373 2.34 -18.86 -16.27
N ASN A 374 2.32 -18.48 -17.55
CA ASN A 374 3.15 -19.09 -18.59
C ASN A 374 4.66 -18.89 -18.40
N GLY A 375 5.08 -17.89 -17.63
CA GLY A 375 6.48 -17.63 -17.32
C GLY A 375 7.03 -18.36 -16.09
N GLN A 376 6.23 -19.26 -15.47
CA GLN A 376 6.67 -20.06 -14.31
C GLN A 376 7.24 -21.43 -14.70
N SER A 377 7.31 -21.76 -16.00
CA SER A 377 7.90 -22.99 -16.55
C SER A 377 9.38 -22.83 -16.92
#